data_17f7dc6c941173f72f09eeb0a10f8db8
#
_entry.id   17f7dc6c941173f72f09eeb0a10f8db8
#
_cell.length_a   1.000
_cell.length_b   1.000
_cell.length_c   1.000
_cell.angle_alpha   90.00
_cell.angle_beta   90.00
_cell.angle_gamma   90.00
#
_symmetry.space_group_name_H-M   'P 1'
#
loop_
_entity.id
_entity.type
_entity.pdbx_description
1 polymer ?
#
loop_
_entity_poly.entity_id
_entity_poly.type
_entity_poly.pdbx_seq_one_letter_code
_entity_poly.pdbx_strand_id
1 'polypeptide(L)'
;MKILANVEMKNYSNMKIGGKAKELIFIEKEEELKEVLKTRDKVFLIGNGTNTLISDKDLDISFISLKEFNYMKVIEKNENYDIVCIGSGANLDDLIDFMEANDYAGLENITGIPGSVGGLVNMNGGAYGTEIFDCIDKIKICDLDGNIKV
;
A
#
# COMPACT_ATOMS: atom_id res chain seq x y z
N MET A 1 -9.75 -7.08 -11.47
CA MET A 1 -10.29 -5.80 -10.91
C MET A 1 -11.69 -6.00 -10.36
N LYS A 2 -11.93 -5.56 -9.13
CA LYS A 2 -13.25 -5.57 -8.47
C LYS A 2 -13.65 -4.13 -8.15
N ILE A 3 -14.88 -3.73 -8.49
CA ILE A 3 -15.40 -2.37 -8.25
C ILE A 3 -16.62 -2.47 -7.35
N LEU A 4 -16.60 -1.69 -6.27
CA LEU A 4 -17.75 -1.49 -5.39
C LEU A 4 -18.24 -0.05 -5.57
N ALA A 5 -19.52 0.16 -5.86
CA ALA A 5 -20.11 1.47 -6.00
C ALA A 5 -20.79 1.96 -4.70
N ASN A 6 -20.83 3.27 -4.48
CA ASN A 6 -21.50 3.91 -3.33
C ASN A 6 -21.03 3.35 -1.98
N VAL A 7 -19.72 3.32 -1.76
CA VAL A 7 -19.07 2.61 -0.66
C VAL A 7 -18.99 3.49 0.59
N GLU A 8 -19.48 2.99 1.72
CA GLU A 8 -19.30 3.59 3.04
C GLU A 8 -17.82 3.50 3.48
N MET A 9 -17.06 4.57 3.33
CA MET A 9 -15.61 4.58 3.56
C MET A 9 -15.23 4.40 5.03
N LYS A 10 -16.14 4.63 5.98
CA LYS A 10 -15.95 4.26 7.40
C LYS A 10 -15.61 2.77 7.60
N ASN A 11 -16.00 1.89 6.68
CA ASN A 11 -15.68 0.46 6.74
C ASN A 11 -14.24 0.15 6.29
N TYR A 12 -13.58 1.12 5.64
CA TYR A 12 -12.22 1.04 5.10
C TYR A 12 -11.26 2.03 5.78
N SER A 13 -11.70 2.69 6.82
CA SER A 13 -10.92 3.58 7.67
C SER A 13 -10.76 2.97 9.06
N ASN A 14 -9.55 2.98 9.59
CA ASN A 14 -9.29 2.52 10.95
C ASN A 14 -9.97 3.41 12.01
N MET A 15 -10.14 4.70 11.69
CA MET A 15 -10.85 5.66 12.54
C MET A 15 -12.37 5.47 12.57
N LYS A 16 -12.93 4.58 11.72
CA LYS A 16 -14.37 4.27 11.58
C LYS A 16 -15.24 5.48 11.24
N ILE A 17 -14.65 6.47 10.58
CA ILE A 17 -15.30 7.65 10.01
C ILE A 17 -15.07 7.73 8.51
N GLY A 18 -15.96 8.41 7.80
CA GLY A 18 -15.92 8.58 6.35
C GLY A 18 -17.27 8.35 5.69
N GLY A 19 -17.68 9.28 4.85
CA GLY A 19 -18.93 9.23 4.06
C GLY A 19 -18.87 8.24 2.91
N LYS A 20 -19.84 8.35 2.02
CA LYS A 20 -19.91 7.49 0.83
C LYS A 20 -18.96 7.98 -0.25
N ALA A 21 -18.13 7.09 -0.73
CA ALA A 21 -17.35 7.29 -1.95
C ALA A 21 -18.15 6.86 -3.18
N LYS A 22 -17.88 7.50 -4.32
CA LYS A 22 -18.42 7.09 -5.61
C LYS A 22 -18.18 5.62 -5.89
N GLU A 23 -16.94 5.19 -5.71
CA GLU A 23 -16.52 3.79 -5.88
C GLU A 23 -15.23 3.49 -5.09
N LEU A 24 -15.03 2.20 -4.81
CA LEU A 24 -13.77 1.63 -4.34
C LEU A 24 -13.36 0.51 -5.31
N ILE A 25 -12.17 0.66 -5.87
CA ILE A 25 -11.63 -0.20 -6.93
C ILE A 25 -10.46 -0.99 -6.36
N PHE A 26 -10.57 -2.31 -6.39
CA PHE A 26 -9.48 -3.22 -6.04
C PHE A 26 -8.74 -3.63 -7.31
N ILE A 27 -7.47 -3.28 -7.37
CA ILE A 27 -6.59 -3.56 -8.51
C ILE A 27 -5.86 -4.87 -8.28
N GLU A 28 -5.88 -5.76 -9.27
CA GLU A 28 -5.23 -7.07 -9.24
C GLU A 28 -4.02 -7.14 -10.19
N LYS A 29 -3.97 -6.22 -11.18
CA LYS A 29 -2.91 -6.16 -12.21
C LYS A 29 -2.51 -4.73 -12.50
N GLU A 30 -1.24 -4.53 -12.91
CA GLU A 30 -0.72 -3.19 -13.24
C GLU A 30 -1.46 -2.52 -14.40
N GLU A 31 -1.90 -3.30 -15.39
CA GLU A 31 -2.66 -2.79 -16.54
C GLU A 31 -4.00 -2.17 -16.11
N GLU A 32 -4.65 -2.77 -15.11
CA GLU A 32 -5.90 -2.25 -14.55
C GLU A 32 -5.69 -0.92 -13.83
N LEU A 33 -4.56 -0.76 -13.11
CA LEU A 33 -4.20 0.51 -12.47
C LEU A 33 -4.04 1.60 -13.54
N LYS A 34 -3.32 1.33 -14.63
CA LYS A 34 -3.14 2.27 -15.75
C LYS A 34 -4.46 2.65 -16.40
N GLU A 35 -5.38 1.69 -16.55
CA GLU A 35 -6.71 1.94 -17.10
C GLU A 35 -7.53 2.85 -16.17
N VAL A 36 -7.54 2.57 -14.88
CA VAL A 36 -8.28 3.36 -13.88
C VAL A 36 -7.76 4.79 -13.83
N LEU A 37 -6.43 4.98 -13.79
CA LEU A 37 -5.82 6.32 -13.77
C LEU A 37 -6.18 7.15 -15.02
N LYS A 38 -6.33 6.52 -16.18
CA LYS A 38 -6.71 7.20 -17.45
C LYS A 38 -8.21 7.49 -17.55
N THR A 39 -9.06 6.77 -16.83
CA THR A 39 -10.52 6.82 -17.00
C THR A 39 -11.26 7.46 -15.84
N ARG A 40 -10.55 7.85 -14.77
CA ARG A 40 -11.13 8.47 -13.57
C ARG A 40 -10.49 9.84 -13.32
N ASP A 41 -11.33 10.88 -13.24
CA ASP A 41 -10.88 12.26 -13.06
C ASP A 41 -10.35 12.54 -11.66
N LYS A 42 -10.96 11.91 -10.64
CA LYS A 42 -10.60 12.08 -9.24
C LYS A 42 -10.32 10.74 -8.61
N VAL A 43 -9.06 10.47 -8.35
CA VAL A 43 -8.62 9.23 -7.70
C VAL A 43 -7.95 9.50 -6.37
N PHE A 44 -8.09 8.58 -5.44
CA PHE A 44 -7.37 8.56 -4.18
C PHE A 44 -6.91 7.15 -3.86
N LEU A 45 -5.60 6.97 -3.72
CA LEU A 45 -5.02 5.68 -3.36
C LEU A 45 -5.13 5.49 -1.84
N ILE A 46 -5.77 4.40 -1.42
CA ILE A 46 -5.91 4.05 -0.01
C ILE A 46 -5.21 2.71 0.28
N GLY A 47 -4.35 2.71 1.31
CA GLY A 47 -3.82 1.49 1.89
C GLY A 47 -4.84 0.85 2.84
N ASN A 48 -4.40 0.44 4.03
CA ASN A 48 -5.29 -0.12 5.06
C ASN A 48 -6.14 0.93 5.80
N GLY A 49 -6.06 2.21 5.41
CA GLY A 49 -6.82 3.30 6.02
C GLY A 49 -6.44 3.61 7.48
N THR A 50 -5.23 3.24 7.89
CA THR A 50 -4.75 3.40 9.28
C THR A 50 -4.31 4.82 9.60
N ASN A 51 -3.88 5.59 8.58
CA ASN A 51 -3.44 6.97 8.72
C ASN A 51 -4.17 7.91 7.73
N THR A 52 -5.45 7.63 7.47
CA THR A 52 -6.25 8.43 6.52
C THR A 52 -7.52 8.93 7.21
N LEU A 53 -7.66 10.25 7.27
CA LEU A 53 -8.86 10.92 7.73
C LEU A 53 -9.79 11.16 6.52
N ILE A 54 -10.96 10.54 6.52
CA ILE A 54 -11.94 10.62 5.43
C ILE A 54 -13.13 11.45 5.90
N SER A 55 -13.54 12.44 5.10
CA SER A 55 -14.70 13.28 5.39
C SER A 55 -15.99 12.45 5.46
N ASP A 56 -16.90 12.80 6.39
CA ASP A 56 -18.23 12.17 6.50
C ASP A 56 -19.22 12.61 5.42
N LYS A 57 -18.84 13.58 4.56
CA LYS A 57 -19.66 13.99 3.40
C LYS A 57 -19.54 12.94 2.29
N ASP A 58 -20.53 12.91 1.40
CA ASP A 58 -20.44 12.13 0.17
C ASP A 58 -19.28 12.64 -0.70
N LEU A 59 -18.50 11.73 -1.23
CA LEU A 59 -17.25 11.99 -1.94
C LEU A 59 -17.39 11.55 -3.41
N ASP A 60 -17.32 12.48 -4.33
CA ASP A 60 -17.20 12.20 -5.76
C ASP A 60 -15.74 11.85 -6.11
N ILE A 61 -15.25 10.77 -5.51
CA ILE A 61 -13.88 10.28 -5.63
C ILE A 61 -13.93 8.78 -5.87
N SER A 62 -13.07 8.29 -6.77
CA SER A 62 -12.76 6.88 -6.96
C SER A 62 -11.58 6.51 -6.05
N PHE A 63 -11.83 5.72 -5.02
CA PHE A 63 -10.77 5.18 -4.19
C PHE A 63 -10.16 3.96 -4.87
N ILE A 64 -8.84 3.85 -4.82
CA ILE A 64 -8.07 2.74 -5.38
C ILE A 64 -7.37 2.00 -4.24
N SER A 65 -7.53 0.69 -4.19
CA SER A 65 -6.83 -0.18 -3.25
C SER A 65 -5.92 -1.15 -4.00
N LEU A 66 -4.67 -1.24 -3.59
CA LEU A 66 -3.66 -2.16 -4.11
C LEU A 66 -3.48 -3.39 -3.21
N LYS A 67 -4.44 -3.73 -2.35
CA LYS A 67 -4.32 -4.82 -1.37
C LYS A 67 -4.05 -6.19 -1.99
N GLU A 68 -4.40 -6.39 -3.27
CA GLU A 68 -4.15 -7.65 -3.97
C GLU A 68 -2.68 -7.79 -4.42
N PHE A 69 -1.88 -6.71 -4.35
CA PHE A 69 -0.43 -6.76 -4.50
C PHE A 69 0.23 -7.08 -3.14
N ASN A 70 -0.05 -8.26 -2.59
CA ASN A 70 0.38 -8.68 -1.25
C ASN A 70 1.49 -9.74 -1.26
N TYR A 71 2.19 -9.87 -2.38
CA TYR A 71 3.29 -10.84 -2.54
C TYR A 71 4.57 -10.38 -1.87
N MET A 72 5.40 -11.36 -1.45
CA MET A 72 6.78 -11.18 -1.04
C MET A 72 7.62 -12.26 -1.70
N LYS A 73 8.70 -11.86 -2.37
CA LYS A 73 9.53 -12.77 -3.14
C LYS A 73 11.00 -12.36 -3.09
N VAL A 74 11.88 -13.26 -2.66
CA VAL A 74 13.32 -13.08 -2.81
C VAL A 74 13.66 -13.10 -4.30
N ILE A 75 14.26 -12.04 -4.81
CA ILE A 75 14.62 -11.87 -6.22
C ILE A 75 16.11 -11.91 -6.47
N GLU A 76 16.92 -11.66 -5.44
CA GLU A 76 18.37 -11.75 -5.50
C GLU A 76 18.89 -12.24 -4.15
N LYS A 77 19.93 -13.08 -4.17
CA LYS A 77 20.62 -13.59 -2.98
C LYS A 77 22.10 -13.28 -3.08
N ASN A 78 22.65 -12.69 -2.05
CA ASN A 78 24.06 -12.36 -1.90
C ASN A 78 24.62 -12.92 -0.58
N GLU A 79 25.93 -12.82 -0.38
CA GLU A 79 26.58 -13.29 0.85
C GLU A 79 26.20 -12.49 2.10
N ASN A 80 25.87 -11.19 1.93
CA ASN A 80 25.65 -10.27 3.03
C ASN A 80 24.20 -9.72 3.09
N TYR A 81 23.44 -9.85 2.03
CA TYR A 81 22.04 -9.38 1.95
C TYR A 81 21.27 -10.11 0.87
N ASP A 82 19.97 -10.18 1.03
CA ASP A 82 19.04 -10.61 0.00
C ASP A 82 18.17 -9.43 -0.45
N ILE A 83 17.77 -9.40 -1.71
CA ILE A 83 16.78 -8.44 -2.19
C ILE A 83 15.41 -9.10 -2.27
N VAL A 84 14.45 -8.52 -1.57
CA VAL A 84 13.07 -8.99 -1.53
C VAL A 84 12.18 -8.01 -2.28
N CYS A 85 11.46 -8.49 -3.29
CA CYS A 85 10.41 -7.72 -3.95
C CYS A 85 9.10 -7.89 -3.17
N ILE A 86 8.53 -6.76 -2.73
CA ILE A 86 7.35 -6.74 -1.88
C ILE A 86 6.26 -5.92 -2.57
N GLY A 87 5.05 -6.48 -2.64
CA GLY A 87 3.89 -5.78 -3.17
C GLY A 87 3.38 -4.71 -2.21
N SER A 88 2.94 -3.58 -2.74
CA SER A 88 2.48 -2.42 -1.96
C SER A 88 1.28 -2.70 -1.07
N GLY A 89 0.50 -3.74 -1.36
CA GLY A 89 -0.67 -4.19 -0.58
C GLY A 89 -0.33 -5.15 0.55
N ALA A 90 0.91 -5.65 0.66
CA ALA A 90 1.32 -6.48 1.78
C ALA A 90 1.17 -5.73 3.11
N ASN A 91 0.73 -6.41 4.16
CA ASN A 91 0.68 -5.81 5.49
C ASN A 91 2.08 -5.76 6.10
N LEU A 92 2.33 -4.79 6.97
CA LEU A 92 3.60 -4.71 7.67
C LEU A 92 3.81 -5.92 8.60
N ASP A 93 2.78 -6.38 9.30
CA ASP A 93 2.88 -7.54 10.17
C ASP A 93 3.31 -8.79 9.37
N ASP A 94 2.70 -9.02 8.19
CA ASP A 94 3.09 -10.12 7.30
C ASP A 94 4.54 -9.99 6.81
N LEU A 95 5.03 -8.75 6.60
CA LEU A 95 6.43 -8.49 6.25
C LEU A 95 7.36 -8.82 7.41
N ILE A 96 7.04 -8.43 8.64
CA ILE A 96 7.83 -8.75 9.82
C ILE A 96 7.90 -10.27 10.03
N ASP A 97 6.78 -10.97 9.93
CA ASP A 97 6.72 -12.44 10.01
C ASP A 97 7.58 -13.10 8.92
N PHE A 98 7.54 -12.55 7.69
CA PHE A 98 8.38 -13.04 6.60
C PHE A 98 9.88 -12.81 6.88
N MET A 99 10.25 -11.66 7.45
CA MET A 99 11.63 -11.36 7.81
C MET A 99 12.14 -12.31 8.91
N GLU A 100 11.35 -12.53 9.96
CA GLU A 100 11.68 -13.45 11.04
C GLU A 100 11.86 -14.88 10.52
N ALA A 101 10.95 -15.35 9.66
CA ALA A 101 11.03 -16.70 9.09
C ALA A 101 12.24 -16.94 8.18
N ASN A 102 12.91 -15.87 7.71
CA ASN A 102 14.08 -15.93 6.83
C ASN A 102 15.35 -15.39 7.49
N ASP A 103 15.36 -15.16 8.80
CA ASP A 103 16.48 -14.58 9.56
C ASP A 103 16.95 -13.21 9.01
N TYR A 104 16.03 -12.39 8.50
CA TYR A 104 16.32 -11.03 8.05
C TYR A 104 16.16 -10.03 9.20
N ALA A 105 16.98 -8.98 9.20
CA ALA A 105 17.02 -7.94 10.22
C ALA A 105 16.88 -6.54 9.61
N GLY A 106 16.57 -5.53 10.45
CA GLY A 106 16.62 -4.12 10.10
C GLY A 106 15.30 -3.36 10.27
N LEU A 107 14.15 -4.06 10.40
CA LEU A 107 12.84 -3.43 10.58
C LEU A 107 12.15 -3.80 11.91
N GLU A 108 12.88 -4.35 12.87
CA GLU A 108 12.33 -4.83 14.15
C GLU A 108 11.64 -3.69 14.94
N ASN A 109 12.21 -2.49 14.87
CA ASN A 109 11.70 -1.32 15.60
C ASN A 109 10.36 -0.79 15.07
N ILE A 110 9.96 -1.16 13.86
CA ILE A 110 8.67 -0.73 13.28
C ILE A 110 7.58 -1.79 13.43
N THR A 111 7.86 -2.89 14.10
CA THR A 111 6.89 -3.93 14.43
C THR A 111 5.68 -3.34 15.15
N GLY A 112 4.48 -3.76 14.75
CA GLY A 112 3.23 -3.31 15.34
C GLY A 112 2.68 -1.97 14.82
N ILE A 113 3.37 -1.30 13.88
CA ILE A 113 2.77 -0.18 13.13
C ILE A 113 1.71 -0.77 12.19
N PRO A 114 0.42 -0.41 12.34
CA PRO A 114 -0.61 -0.96 11.47
C PRO A 114 -0.57 -0.31 10.09
N GLY A 115 -0.62 -1.11 9.03
CA GLY A 115 -0.68 -0.56 7.68
C GLY A 115 -0.21 -1.50 6.59
N SER A 116 -0.29 -1.02 5.35
CA SER A 116 0.30 -1.69 4.20
C SER A 116 1.71 -1.16 3.93
N VAL A 117 2.56 -1.99 3.35
CA VAL A 117 3.93 -1.61 2.94
C VAL A 117 3.91 -0.38 2.03
N GLY A 118 3.01 -0.33 1.03
CA GLY A 118 2.88 0.85 0.16
C GLY A 118 2.49 2.12 0.91
N GLY A 119 1.59 2.02 1.91
CA GLY A 119 1.23 3.14 2.77
C GLY A 119 2.40 3.62 3.63
N LEU A 120 3.18 2.69 4.17
CA LEU A 120 4.37 2.96 4.97
C LEU A 120 5.46 3.64 4.12
N VAL A 121 5.71 3.13 2.91
CA VAL A 121 6.66 3.71 1.94
C VAL A 121 6.26 5.13 1.57
N ASN A 122 4.98 5.37 1.28
CA ASN A 122 4.48 6.71 0.91
C ASN A 122 4.70 7.76 2.02
N MET A 123 4.72 7.33 3.28
CA MET A 123 4.88 8.19 4.45
C MET A 123 6.31 8.22 5.00
N ASN A 124 7.23 7.42 4.44
CA ASN A 124 8.50 7.06 5.08
C ASN A 124 8.28 6.66 6.55
N GLY A 125 7.30 5.79 6.77
CA GLY A 125 6.85 5.43 8.12
C GLY A 125 7.93 4.72 8.90
N GLY A 126 7.99 5.02 10.19
CA GLY A 126 9.01 4.47 11.08
C GLY A 126 8.69 4.69 12.55
N ALA A 127 9.49 4.08 13.41
CA ALA A 127 9.43 4.23 14.85
C ALA A 127 10.81 3.95 15.46
N TYR A 128 11.06 4.54 16.64
CA TYR A 128 12.27 4.30 17.43
C TYR A 128 13.59 4.51 16.67
N GLY A 129 13.59 5.45 15.70
CA GLY A 129 14.78 5.78 14.91
C GLY A 129 15.04 4.88 13.70
N THR A 130 14.13 3.96 13.39
CA THR A 130 14.15 3.14 12.17
C THR A 130 13.02 3.59 11.25
N GLU A 131 13.32 3.84 9.99
CA GLU A 131 12.35 4.18 8.94
C GLU A 131 12.34 3.10 7.86
N ILE A 132 11.23 2.94 7.16
CA ILE A 132 11.14 1.91 6.10
C ILE A 132 12.20 2.14 5.01
N PHE A 133 12.60 3.39 4.76
CA PHE A 133 13.61 3.72 3.75
C PHE A 133 15.01 3.28 4.11
N ASP A 134 15.30 2.95 5.37
CA ASP A 134 16.61 2.41 5.78
C ASP A 134 16.90 1.05 5.12
N CYS A 135 15.86 0.31 4.71
CA CYS A 135 15.96 -1.01 4.10
C CYS A 135 15.53 -1.05 2.61
N ILE A 136 15.19 0.09 2.00
CA ILE A 136 14.74 0.11 0.60
C ILE A 136 15.92 0.34 -0.36
N ASP A 137 16.10 -0.57 -1.32
CA ASP A 137 17.01 -0.39 -2.45
C ASP A 137 16.35 0.40 -3.59
N LYS A 138 15.13 -0.01 -4.00
CA LYS A 138 14.39 0.58 -5.12
C LYS A 138 12.90 0.58 -4.87
N ILE A 139 12.22 1.54 -5.50
CA ILE A 139 10.74 1.63 -5.48
C ILE A 139 10.23 1.66 -6.91
N LYS A 140 9.32 0.73 -7.23
CA LYS A 140 8.56 0.77 -8.48
C LYS A 140 7.31 1.62 -8.27
N ILE A 141 7.17 2.70 -9.01
CA ILE A 141 6.04 3.62 -8.94
C ILE A 141 5.27 3.69 -10.26
N CYS A 142 3.99 4.02 -10.17
CA CYS A 142 3.14 4.39 -11.30
C CYS A 142 2.74 5.86 -11.13
N ASP A 143 3.06 6.70 -12.11
CA ASP A 143 2.60 8.09 -12.11
C ASP A 143 1.12 8.19 -12.55
N LEU A 144 0.53 9.39 -12.41
CA LEU A 144 -0.88 9.62 -12.74
C LEU A 144 -1.20 9.42 -14.24
N ASP A 145 -0.21 9.47 -15.10
CA ASP A 145 -0.35 9.17 -16.54
C ASP A 145 -0.28 7.66 -16.82
N GLY A 146 -0.03 6.86 -15.81
CA GLY A 146 0.10 5.39 -15.92
C GLY A 146 1.50 4.92 -16.34
N ASN A 147 2.52 5.77 -16.30
CA ASN A 147 3.89 5.37 -16.61
C ASN A 147 4.53 4.71 -15.39
N ILE A 148 5.24 3.62 -15.63
CA ILE A 148 6.00 2.91 -14.59
C ILE A 148 7.44 3.44 -14.58
N LYS A 149 7.95 3.69 -13.36
CA LYS A 149 9.33 4.12 -13.09
C LYS A 149 9.90 3.27 -11.93
N VAL A 150 11.22 3.09 -11.94
CA VAL A 150 11.98 2.39 -10.87
C VAL A 150 13.12 3.28 -10.43
#